data_526c9bdc6c93747c1790576f481ed0f8
#
_entry.id   526c9bdc6c93747c1790576f481ed0f8
#
_cell.length_a   1.000
_cell.length_b   1.000
_cell.length_c   1.000
_cell.angle_alpha   90.00
_cell.angle_beta   90.00
_cell.angle_gamma   90.00
#
_symmetry.space_group_name_H-M   'P 1'
#
loop_
_entity.id
_entity.type
_entity.pdbx_description
1 polymer ?
#
loop_
_entity_poly.entity_id
_entity_poly.type
_entity_poly.pdbx_seq_one_letter_code
_entity_poly.pdbx_strand_id
1 'polypeptide(L)'
;MPLEYQAIKNSFNRVAKNYSENAVLQQEILSRLLERLSDEKKISAEFQSKALLELGCGPGWSFEELLNGFAIEQLTAIEFSKNMLAQTPDYKQVKTILSDVHELPLEDESQDVVFSNMMLHWCNESDVFKESFRVLKPNGLLLMSCLGETSLFELKQAWSEIDNETHIHDFPALHSLGDLLLKTGFTQVVVNAEVITLTYDNLRSLMRDIKASGGQNAMENRSKGLMSKEKLYQLSRVYEQFREDGRLPASYEIIYLRAKKPE
;
A
#
# COMPACT_ATOMS: atom_id res chain seq x y z
N MET A 1 7.19 7.11 14.09
CA MET A 1 8.68 7.28 13.99
C MET A 1 9.07 7.33 12.52
N PRO A 2 10.16 8.05 12.14
CA PRO A 2 10.52 8.17 10.72
C PRO A 2 10.89 6.83 10.11
N LEU A 3 10.52 6.65 8.84
CA LEU A 3 10.85 5.49 8.01
C LEU A 3 12.16 5.74 7.25
N GLU A 4 12.99 4.71 7.13
CA GLU A 4 14.22 4.76 6.34
C GLU A 4 13.88 4.44 4.86
N TYR A 5 13.50 5.46 4.08
CA TYR A 5 13.06 5.30 2.68
C TYR A 5 14.07 4.52 1.82
N GLN A 6 15.37 4.69 2.06
CA GLN A 6 16.37 3.92 1.32
C GLN A 6 16.31 2.42 1.63
N ALA A 7 15.97 2.05 2.88
CA ALA A 7 15.79 0.64 3.24
C ALA A 7 14.54 0.05 2.58
N ILE A 8 13.44 0.82 2.51
CA ILE A 8 12.21 0.44 1.80
C ILE A 8 12.54 0.20 0.32
N LYS A 9 13.16 1.16 -0.33
CA LYS A 9 13.58 1.08 -1.75
C LYS A 9 14.45 -0.15 -2.02
N ASN A 10 15.42 -0.42 -1.16
CA ASN A 10 16.31 -1.58 -1.28
C ASN A 10 15.55 -2.89 -1.08
N SER A 11 14.54 -2.92 -0.19
CA SER A 11 13.69 -4.09 0.01
C SER A 11 12.90 -4.42 -1.25
N PHE A 12 12.18 -3.46 -1.81
CA PHE A 12 11.40 -3.65 -3.04
C PHE A 12 12.27 -3.97 -4.25
N ASN A 13 13.43 -3.31 -4.40
CA ASN A 13 14.39 -3.67 -5.47
C ASN A 13 14.84 -5.13 -5.38
N ARG A 14 15.02 -5.68 -4.17
CA ARG A 14 15.48 -7.04 -3.96
C ARG A 14 14.41 -8.08 -4.31
N VAL A 15 13.15 -7.81 -3.96
CA VAL A 15 12.05 -8.78 -4.14
C VAL A 15 11.40 -8.69 -5.52
N ALA A 16 11.68 -7.67 -6.31
CA ALA A 16 10.99 -7.34 -7.56
C ALA A 16 10.78 -8.53 -8.50
N LYS A 17 11.79 -9.38 -8.69
CA LYS A 17 11.72 -10.53 -9.63
C LYS A 17 10.64 -11.55 -9.27
N ASN A 18 10.40 -11.76 -7.98
CA ASN A 18 9.47 -12.77 -7.48
C ASN A 18 8.27 -12.15 -6.76
N TYR A 19 8.12 -10.82 -6.87
CA TYR A 19 7.06 -10.09 -6.17
C TYR A 19 5.68 -10.57 -6.58
N SER A 20 5.45 -10.76 -7.88
CA SER A 20 4.18 -11.22 -8.43
C SER A 20 3.74 -12.60 -7.94
N GLU A 21 4.70 -13.46 -7.58
CA GLU A 21 4.40 -14.81 -7.07
C GLU A 21 4.07 -14.81 -5.56
N ASN A 22 4.49 -13.76 -4.83
CA ASN A 22 4.42 -13.73 -3.37
C ASN A 22 3.46 -12.67 -2.81
N ALA A 23 3.10 -11.65 -3.56
CA ALA A 23 2.28 -10.54 -3.09
C ALA A 23 0.77 -10.80 -3.29
N VAL A 24 0.28 -11.96 -2.81
CA VAL A 24 -1.11 -12.42 -2.98
C VAL A 24 -2.10 -11.45 -2.34
N LEU A 25 -1.79 -10.96 -1.12
CA LEU A 25 -2.63 -9.99 -0.43
C LEU A 25 -2.77 -8.69 -1.23
N GLN A 26 -1.67 -8.17 -1.78
CA GLN A 26 -1.67 -6.93 -2.56
C GLN A 26 -2.48 -7.06 -3.86
N GLN A 27 -2.45 -8.23 -4.50
CA GLN A 27 -3.26 -8.52 -5.69
C GLN A 27 -4.75 -8.60 -5.35
N GLU A 28 -5.12 -9.27 -4.27
CA GLU A 28 -6.50 -9.33 -3.79
C GLU A 28 -7.05 -7.93 -3.47
N ILE A 29 -6.25 -7.09 -2.78
CA ILE A 29 -6.66 -5.73 -2.45
C ILE A 29 -6.78 -4.86 -3.71
N LEU A 30 -5.89 -5.05 -4.69
CA LEU A 30 -6.00 -4.39 -5.99
C LEU A 30 -7.34 -4.68 -6.66
N SER A 31 -7.75 -5.95 -6.72
CA SER A 31 -9.04 -6.35 -7.29
C SER A 31 -10.20 -5.62 -6.62
N ARG A 32 -10.23 -5.59 -5.28
CA ARG A 32 -11.26 -4.87 -4.50
C ARG A 32 -11.23 -3.36 -4.73
N LEU A 33 -10.04 -2.78 -4.90
CA LEU A 33 -9.90 -1.35 -5.15
C LEU A 33 -10.38 -0.97 -6.56
N LEU A 34 -10.15 -1.83 -7.56
CA LEU A 34 -10.66 -1.67 -8.93
C LEU A 34 -12.19 -1.81 -9.00
N GLU A 35 -12.79 -2.70 -8.21
CA GLU A 35 -14.25 -2.79 -8.06
C GLU A 35 -14.83 -1.47 -7.54
N ARG A 36 -14.21 -0.87 -6.50
CA ARG A 36 -14.60 0.44 -5.96
C ARG A 36 -14.50 1.56 -7.00
N LEU A 37 -13.44 1.55 -7.81
CA LEU A 37 -13.30 2.50 -8.92
C LEU A 37 -14.40 2.30 -9.97
N SER A 38 -14.77 1.06 -10.26
CA SER A 38 -15.89 0.72 -11.14
C SER A 38 -17.23 1.23 -10.62
N ASP A 39 -17.43 1.20 -9.30
CA ASP A 39 -18.65 1.73 -8.67
C ASP A 39 -18.73 3.26 -8.78
N GLU A 40 -17.62 4.00 -8.66
CA GLU A 40 -17.58 5.44 -8.92
C GLU A 40 -18.05 5.77 -10.35
N LYS A 41 -17.62 4.99 -11.34
CA LYS A 41 -18.05 5.13 -12.74
C LYS A 41 -19.55 4.91 -12.93
N LYS A 42 -20.17 4.00 -12.17
CA LYS A 42 -21.61 3.72 -12.21
C LYS A 42 -22.45 4.81 -11.53
N ILE A 43 -21.92 5.36 -10.42
CA ILE A 43 -22.63 6.33 -9.57
C ILE A 43 -22.66 7.73 -10.21
N SER A 44 -21.58 8.12 -10.90
CA SER A 44 -21.42 9.47 -11.43
C SER A 44 -21.37 9.46 -12.98
N ALA A 45 -22.38 10.03 -13.60
CA ALA A 45 -22.37 10.24 -15.04
C ALA A 45 -21.28 11.25 -15.50
N GLU A 46 -20.76 12.04 -14.57
CA GLU A 46 -19.70 13.04 -14.79
C GLU A 46 -18.31 12.48 -14.51
N PHE A 47 -18.21 11.21 -14.08
CA PHE A 47 -16.93 10.58 -13.78
C PHE A 47 -16.06 10.53 -15.03
N GLN A 48 -14.96 11.25 -14.98
CA GLN A 48 -13.93 11.23 -16.03
C GLN A 48 -12.66 10.56 -15.48
N SER A 49 -12.03 9.76 -16.31
CA SER A 49 -10.80 9.03 -15.98
C SER A 49 -9.79 9.04 -17.12
N LYS A 50 -9.80 10.10 -17.93
CA LYS A 50 -8.93 10.20 -19.11
C LYS A 50 -7.46 10.23 -18.76
N ALA A 51 -7.09 11.01 -17.72
CA ALA A 51 -5.74 11.10 -17.18
C ALA A 51 -5.74 10.50 -15.76
N LEU A 52 -5.20 9.30 -15.63
CA LEU A 52 -5.07 8.59 -14.35
C LEU A 52 -3.62 8.54 -13.91
N LEU A 53 -3.38 8.88 -12.65
CA LEU A 53 -2.10 8.73 -11.98
C LEU A 53 -2.16 7.54 -11.02
N GLU A 54 -1.25 6.59 -11.18
CA GLU A 54 -1.03 5.52 -10.21
C GLU A 54 0.24 5.77 -9.41
N LEU A 55 0.10 5.80 -8.09
CA LEU A 55 1.20 5.98 -7.14
C LEU A 55 1.64 4.63 -6.56
N GLY A 56 2.93 4.30 -6.70
CA GLY A 56 3.48 3.04 -6.26
C GLY A 56 2.98 1.87 -7.11
N CYS A 57 3.07 1.98 -8.44
CA CYS A 57 2.50 1.00 -9.36
C CYS A 57 3.13 -0.40 -9.26
N GLY A 58 4.28 -0.55 -8.58
CA GLY A 58 4.99 -1.81 -8.50
C GLY A 58 5.31 -2.39 -9.89
N PRO A 59 4.99 -3.67 -10.15
CA PRO A 59 5.21 -4.29 -11.45
C PRO A 59 4.09 -4.01 -12.48
N GLY A 60 3.14 -3.09 -12.18
CA GLY A 60 2.11 -2.66 -13.12
C GLY A 60 0.94 -3.62 -13.30
N TRP A 61 0.53 -4.36 -12.27
CA TRP A 61 -0.60 -5.32 -12.36
C TRP A 61 -1.94 -4.67 -12.70
N SER A 62 -2.14 -3.42 -12.31
CA SER A 62 -3.36 -2.63 -12.55
C SER A 62 -3.52 -2.20 -14.00
N PHE A 63 -2.44 -2.12 -14.78
CA PHE A 63 -2.44 -1.43 -16.08
C PHE A 63 -3.48 -1.97 -17.05
N GLU A 64 -3.52 -3.29 -17.22
CA GLU A 64 -4.45 -3.92 -18.15
C GLU A 64 -5.91 -3.66 -17.75
N GLU A 65 -6.23 -3.84 -16.48
CA GLU A 65 -7.59 -3.68 -15.96
C GLU A 65 -8.03 -2.21 -15.97
N LEU A 66 -7.13 -1.28 -15.63
CA LEU A 66 -7.40 0.16 -15.72
C LEU A 66 -7.65 0.59 -17.16
N LEU A 67 -6.81 0.18 -18.10
CA LEU A 67 -6.95 0.54 -19.51
C LEU A 67 -8.20 -0.06 -20.16
N ASN A 68 -8.54 -1.31 -19.84
CA ASN A 68 -9.70 -2.00 -20.43
C ASN A 68 -11.02 -1.63 -19.74
N GLY A 69 -10.99 -1.39 -18.42
CA GLY A 69 -12.19 -1.10 -17.62
C GLY A 69 -12.66 0.35 -17.68
N PHE A 70 -11.76 1.28 -18.01
CA PHE A 70 -12.00 2.71 -17.94
C PHE A 70 -11.55 3.38 -19.26
N ALA A 71 -12.18 4.51 -19.62
CA ALA A 71 -11.85 5.26 -20.83
C ALA A 71 -10.57 6.11 -20.63
N ILE A 72 -9.48 5.48 -20.17
CA ILE A 72 -8.21 6.13 -19.89
C ILE A 72 -7.48 6.41 -21.21
N GLU A 73 -7.16 7.68 -21.45
CA GLU A 73 -6.34 8.10 -22.58
C GLU A 73 -4.85 8.05 -22.23
N GLN A 74 -4.54 8.37 -20.98
CA GLN A 74 -3.16 8.35 -20.45
C GLN A 74 -3.14 7.84 -18.99
N LEU A 75 -2.36 6.80 -18.76
CA LEU A 75 -2.00 6.31 -17.43
C LEU A 75 -0.55 6.73 -17.12
N THR A 76 -0.38 7.57 -16.10
CA THR A 76 0.94 7.89 -15.56
C THR A 76 1.18 7.03 -14.32
N ALA A 77 2.26 6.26 -14.30
CA ALA A 77 2.58 5.34 -13.22
C ALA A 77 3.91 5.71 -12.56
N ILE A 78 3.86 6.03 -11.27
CA ILE A 78 5.00 6.41 -10.45
C ILE A 78 5.46 5.21 -9.63
N GLU A 79 6.75 4.94 -9.64
CA GLU A 79 7.37 3.90 -8.81
C GLU A 79 8.81 4.33 -8.46
N PHE A 80 9.23 4.15 -7.20
CA PHE A 80 10.56 4.55 -6.75
C PHE A 80 11.60 3.41 -6.84
N SER A 81 11.15 2.15 -6.97
CA SER A 81 11.99 0.99 -7.17
C SER A 81 12.26 0.76 -8.66
N LYS A 82 13.49 0.99 -9.09
CA LYS A 82 13.90 0.74 -10.47
C LYS A 82 13.63 -0.70 -10.92
N ASN A 83 13.81 -1.66 -10.01
CA ASN A 83 13.64 -3.06 -10.34
C ASN A 83 12.18 -3.48 -10.44
N MET A 84 11.27 -2.84 -9.67
CA MET A 84 9.82 -3.00 -9.85
C MET A 84 9.39 -2.42 -11.20
N LEU A 85 9.79 -1.19 -11.48
CA LEU A 85 9.45 -0.51 -12.72
C LEU A 85 9.93 -1.29 -13.96
N ALA A 86 11.06 -1.99 -13.85
CA ALA A 86 11.57 -2.85 -14.93
C ALA A 86 10.74 -4.12 -15.18
N GLN A 87 9.76 -4.44 -14.33
CA GLN A 87 8.82 -5.55 -14.50
C GLN A 87 7.50 -5.11 -15.15
N THR A 88 7.27 -3.79 -15.29
CA THR A 88 6.02 -3.29 -15.84
C THR A 88 5.85 -3.67 -17.30
N PRO A 89 4.63 -4.06 -17.73
CA PRO A 89 4.34 -4.29 -19.14
C PRO A 89 4.38 -2.97 -19.92
N ASP A 90 4.74 -3.06 -21.19
CA ASP A 90 4.79 -1.92 -22.12
C ASP A 90 3.42 -1.73 -22.81
N TYR A 91 2.75 -0.63 -22.48
CA TYR A 91 1.50 -0.20 -23.10
C TYR A 91 1.65 1.21 -23.65
N LYS A 92 1.18 1.46 -24.85
CA LYS A 92 1.27 2.78 -25.52
C LYS A 92 0.66 3.91 -24.69
N GLN A 93 -0.39 3.64 -23.93
CA GLN A 93 -1.10 4.62 -23.10
C GLN A 93 -0.46 4.80 -21.73
N VAL A 94 0.57 4.00 -21.36
CA VAL A 94 1.21 4.04 -20.03
C VAL A 94 2.53 4.78 -20.11
N LYS A 95 2.69 5.79 -19.27
CA LYS A 95 3.95 6.48 -19.02
C LYS A 95 4.46 6.12 -17.63
N THR A 96 5.51 5.32 -17.55
CA THR A 96 6.16 4.99 -16.28
C THR A 96 7.22 6.04 -15.93
N ILE A 97 7.28 6.45 -14.65
CA ILE A 97 8.25 7.43 -14.16
C ILE A 97 8.90 6.90 -12.89
N LEU A 98 10.23 6.83 -12.88
CA LEU A 98 11.00 6.52 -11.68
C LEU A 98 11.09 7.76 -10.81
N SER A 99 10.23 7.89 -9.80
CA SER A 99 10.17 9.07 -8.92
C SER A 99 9.69 8.72 -7.52
N ASP A 100 9.90 9.67 -6.60
CA ASP A 100 9.32 9.66 -5.27
C ASP A 100 7.91 10.26 -5.30
N VAL A 101 6.97 9.65 -4.57
CA VAL A 101 5.58 10.10 -4.50
C VAL A 101 5.37 11.34 -3.62
N HIS A 102 6.38 11.71 -2.83
CA HIS A 102 6.36 12.91 -1.99
C HIS A 102 6.64 14.21 -2.77
N GLU A 103 7.15 14.09 -4.01
CA GLU A 103 7.41 15.21 -4.92
C GLU A 103 7.18 14.74 -6.36
N LEU A 104 5.95 14.90 -6.84
CA LEU A 104 5.54 14.40 -8.14
C LEU A 104 6.02 15.30 -9.29
N PRO A 105 6.68 14.74 -10.31
CA PRO A 105 7.12 15.50 -11.48
C PRO A 105 5.97 15.73 -12.48
N LEU A 106 4.85 16.24 -11.99
CA LEU A 106 3.62 16.49 -12.73
C LEU A 106 3.12 17.91 -12.47
N GLU A 107 2.43 18.45 -13.46
CA GLU A 107 1.80 19.76 -13.37
C GLU A 107 0.58 19.72 -12.42
N ASP A 108 0.25 20.87 -11.85
CA ASP A 108 -0.97 21.05 -11.06
C ASP A 108 -2.19 20.76 -11.93
N GLU A 109 -3.24 20.23 -11.32
CA GLU A 109 -4.54 20.00 -11.97
C GLU A 109 -4.46 19.25 -13.30
N SER A 110 -3.57 18.28 -13.39
CA SER A 110 -3.33 17.51 -14.62
C SER A 110 -4.02 16.14 -14.63
N GLN A 111 -4.47 15.63 -13.47
CA GLN A 111 -5.00 14.28 -13.32
C GLN A 111 -6.48 14.28 -12.96
N ASP A 112 -7.27 13.38 -13.58
CA ASP A 112 -8.69 13.18 -13.24
C ASP A 112 -8.84 12.25 -12.03
N VAL A 113 -7.93 11.26 -11.91
CA VAL A 113 -7.92 10.26 -10.84
C VAL A 113 -6.50 10.07 -10.32
N VAL A 114 -6.36 10.02 -8.99
CA VAL A 114 -5.16 9.50 -8.30
C VAL A 114 -5.54 8.17 -7.65
N PHE A 115 -4.85 7.12 -8.07
CA PHE A 115 -5.06 5.73 -7.65
C PHE A 115 -3.81 5.21 -6.95
N SER A 116 -3.94 4.46 -5.86
CA SER A 116 -2.80 3.82 -5.20
C SER A 116 -3.22 2.57 -4.44
N ASN A 117 -2.55 1.47 -4.69
CA ASN A 117 -2.78 0.21 -4.00
C ASN A 117 -1.63 -0.15 -3.07
N MET A 118 -1.89 -0.22 -1.76
CA MET A 118 -0.98 -0.75 -0.73
C MET A 118 0.40 -0.06 -0.68
N MET A 119 0.46 1.24 -0.97
CA MET A 119 1.70 2.03 -0.95
C MET A 119 1.78 2.98 0.24
N LEU A 120 0.66 3.65 0.62
CA LEU A 120 0.63 4.80 1.52
C LEU A 120 1.28 4.55 2.89
N HIS A 121 1.16 3.36 3.45
CA HIS A 121 1.77 3.00 4.75
C HIS A 121 3.31 2.92 4.75
N TRP A 122 3.95 3.15 3.60
CA TRP A 122 5.40 3.31 3.44
C TRP A 122 5.84 4.78 3.31
N CYS A 123 4.91 5.71 3.40
CA CYS A 123 5.12 7.11 3.06
C CYS A 123 4.80 8.05 4.22
N ASN A 124 5.15 9.32 4.05
CA ASN A 124 4.55 10.39 4.82
C ASN A 124 3.19 10.73 4.19
N GLU A 125 2.11 10.38 4.85
CA GLU A 125 0.75 10.49 4.32
C GLU A 125 0.39 11.95 4.00
N SER A 126 0.87 12.91 4.83
CA SER A 126 0.60 14.33 4.64
C SER A 126 1.15 14.85 3.32
N ASP A 127 2.37 14.44 2.96
CA ASP A 127 3.00 14.92 1.74
C ASP A 127 2.41 14.24 0.51
N VAL A 128 2.09 12.94 0.61
CA VAL A 128 1.37 12.21 -0.46
C VAL A 128 0.00 12.83 -0.73
N PHE A 129 -0.77 13.19 0.32
CA PHE A 129 -2.08 13.81 0.13
C PHE A 129 -1.98 15.22 -0.45
N LYS A 130 -0.99 16.04 -0.05
CA LYS A 130 -0.74 17.37 -0.63
C LYS A 130 -0.41 17.27 -2.13
N GLU A 131 0.50 16.37 -2.49
CA GLU A 131 0.86 16.16 -3.90
C GLU A 131 -0.31 15.61 -4.71
N SER A 132 -1.07 14.64 -4.16
CA SER A 132 -2.29 14.14 -4.79
C SER A 132 -3.32 15.24 -5.00
N PHE A 133 -3.53 16.12 -4.00
CA PHE A 133 -4.43 17.25 -4.10
C PHE A 133 -3.97 18.27 -5.15
N ARG A 134 -2.67 18.55 -5.21
CA ARG A 134 -2.07 19.47 -6.18
C ARG A 134 -2.31 19.01 -7.61
N VAL A 135 -2.00 17.75 -7.91
CA VAL A 135 -2.08 17.22 -9.28
C VAL A 135 -3.49 16.88 -9.74
N LEU A 136 -4.43 16.67 -8.81
CA LEU A 136 -5.84 16.43 -9.16
C LEU A 136 -6.48 17.68 -9.73
N LYS A 137 -7.25 17.52 -10.81
CA LYS A 137 -8.15 18.56 -11.32
C LYS A 137 -9.29 18.82 -10.33
N PRO A 138 -9.98 19.98 -10.41
CA PRO A 138 -11.26 20.17 -9.74
C PRO A 138 -12.23 18.99 -10.02
N ASN A 139 -12.96 18.54 -9.00
CA ASN A 139 -13.79 17.33 -9.03
C ASN A 139 -13.04 16.00 -9.21
N GLY A 140 -11.72 16.01 -9.29
CA GLY A 140 -10.90 14.81 -9.42
C GLY A 140 -11.03 13.87 -8.21
N LEU A 141 -10.86 12.57 -8.46
CA LEU A 141 -11.02 11.49 -7.49
C LEU A 141 -9.69 11.01 -6.96
N LEU A 142 -9.58 10.90 -5.64
CA LEU A 142 -8.54 10.13 -4.96
C LEU A 142 -9.12 8.80 -4.51
N LEU A 143 -8.46 7.69 -4.83
CA LEU A 143 -8.82 6.34 -4.40
C LEU A 143 -7.55 5.55 -4.03
N MET A 144 -7.44 5.17 -2.75
CA MET A 144 -6.24 4.51 -2.23
C MET A 144 -6.58 3.36 -1.30
N SER A 145 -5.65 2.41 -1.16
CA SER A 145 -5.65 1.41 -0.10
C SER A 145 -4.33 1.41 0.66
N CYS A 146 -4.38 1.09 1.96
CA CYS A 146 -3.19 0.90 2.78
C CYS A 146 -3.45 -0.05 3.95
N LEU A 147 -2.39 -0.44 4.67
CA LEU A 147 -2.51 -1.12 5.95
C LEU A 147 -2.92 -0.13 7.05
N GLY A 148 -3.78 -0.59 7.97
CA GLY A 148 -4.19 0.13 9.16
C GLY A 148 -3.49 -0.35 10.44
N GLU A 149 -3.66 0.41 11.52
CA GLU A 149 -2.93 0.29 12.78
C GLU A 149 -3.03 -1.09 13.46
N THR A 150 -4.15 -1.80 13.25
CA THR A 150 -4.36 -3.12 13.85
C THR A 150 -3.74 -4.26 13.04
N SER A 151 -3.13 -3.97 11.89
CA SER A 151 -2.47 -5.00 11.07
C SER A 151 -1.35 -5.70 11.83
N LEU A 152 -1.29 -7.04 11.65
CA LEU A 152 -0.30 -7.92 12.27
C LEU A 152 -0.32 -7.85 13.81
N PHE A 153 -1.51 -7.65 14.41
CA PHE A 153 -1.62 -7.51 15.87
C PHE A 153 -1.11 -8.76 16.59
N GLU A 154 -1.31 -9.95 16.04
CA GLU A 154 -0.82 -11.20 16.63
C GLU A 154 0.72 -11.20 16.70
N LEU A 155 1.36 -10.72 15.64
CA LEU A 155 2.82 -10.65 15.58
C LEU A 155 3.36 -9.54 16.49
N LYS A 156 2.68 -8.39 16.55
CA LYS A 156 3.00 -7.30 17.48
C LYS A 156 2.89 -7.77 18.93
N GLN A 157 1.81 -8.46 19.27
CA GLN A 157 1.58 -8.99 20.62
C GLN A 157 2.62 -10.06 20.97
N ALA A 158 2.91 -11.02 20.07
CA ALA A 158 3.92 -12.03 20.32
C ALA A 158 5.32 -11.43 20.57
N TRP A 159 5.68 -10.38 19.86
CA TRP A 159 6.94 -9.68 20.08
C TRP A 159 6.99 -8.95 21.43
N SER A 160 5.89 -8.32 21.86
CA SER A 160 5.83 -7.61 23.15
C SER A 160 6.04 -8.52 24.37
N GLU A 161 5.83 -9.83 24.23
CA GLU A 161 6.12 -10.82 25.27
C GLU A 161 7.61 -11.24 25.32
N ILE A 162 8.40 -10.86 24.30
CA ILE A 162 9.81 -11.28 24.19
C ILE A 162 10.74 -10.15 24.55
N ASP A 163 10.51 -8.96 24.02
CA ASP A 163 11.31 -7.77 24.29
C ASP A 163 10.51 -6.48 24.07
N ASN A 164 11.14 -5.32 24.37
CA ASN A 164 10.53 -4.01 24.19
C ASN A 164 10.98 -3.32 22.88
N GLU A 165 11.56 -4.07 21.94
CA GLU A 165 12.00 -3.51 20.67
C GLU A 165 10.83 -3.41 19.68
N THR A 166 10.87 -2.43 18.77
CA THR A 166 9.86 -2.31 17.71
C THR A 166 10.25 -3.16 16.52
N HIS A 167 9.56 -4.29 16.34
CA HIS A 167 9.81 -5.25 15.27
C HIS A 167 8.96 -5.01 14.02
N ILE A 168 7.82 -4.32 14.18
CA ILE A 168 6.88 -3.95 13.12
C ILE A 168 6.66 -2.45 13.24
N HIS A 169 6.76 -1.72 12.12
CA HIS A 169 6.49 -0.29 12.14
C HIS A 169 5.00 0.00 12.35
N ASP A 170 4.70 1.20 12.84
CA ASP A 170 3.33 1.63 13.05
C ASP A 170 2.67 1.92 11.71
N PHE A 171 1.43 1.49 11.58
CA PHE A 171 0.56 1.81 10.46
C PHE A 171 -0.40 2.93 10.86
N PRO A 172 -0.92 3.72 9.92
CA PRO A 172 -1.81 4.82 10.22
C PRO A 172 -3.16 4.34 10.76
N ALA A 173 -3.74 5.13 11.65
CA ALA A 173 -5.11 4.92 12.12
C ALA A 173 -6.13 5.45 11.10
N LEU A 174 -7.22 4.73 10.89
CA LEU A 174 -8.29 5.07 9.95
C LEU A 174 -8.79 6.52 10.11
N HIS A 175 -9.11 6.92 11.34
CA HIS A 175 -9.64 8.26 11.63
C HIS A 175 -8.61 9.37 11.34
N SER A 176 -7.33 9.11 11.61
CA SER A 176 -6.23 10.06 11.34
C SER A 176 -6.06 10.34 9.85
N LEU A 177 -6.23 9.32 9.01
CA LEU A 177 -6.18 9.48 7.55
C LEU A 177 -7.38 10.31 7.05
N GLY A 178 -8.58 10.06 7.57
CA GLY A 178 -9.77 10.85 7.23
C GLY A 178 -9.62 12.32 7.59
N ASP A 179 -9.15 12.61 8.82
CA ASP A 179 -8.90 13.96 9.29
C ASP A 179 -7.83 14.67 8.46
N LEU A 180 -6.78 13.94 8.06
CA LEU A 180 -5.70 14.48 7.26
C LEU A 180 -6.16 14.83 5.84
N LEU A 181 -7.00 14.00 5.22
CA LEU A 181 -7.63 14.30 3.92
C LEU A 181 -8.46 15.58 4.00
N LEU A 182 -9.31 15.72 5.03
CA LEU A 182 -10.10 16.94 5.25
C LEU A 182 -9.23 18.19 5.46
N LYS A 183 -8.16 18.06 6.25
CA LYS A 183 -7.18 19.15 6.47
C LYS A 183 -6.42 19.54 5.21
N THR A 184 -6.20 18.60 4.30
CA THR A 184 -5.56 18.87 3.00
C THR A 184 -6.48 19.65 2.05
N GLY A 185 -7.80 19.64 2.29
CA GLY A 185 -8.79 20.36 1.48
C GLY A 185 -9.71 19.43 0.69
N PHE A 186 -9.54 18.11 0.80
CA PHE A 186 -10.45 17.16 0.16
C PHE A 186 -11.85 17.23 0.75
N THR A 187 -12.83 16.92 -0.08
CA THR A 187 -14.26 16.83 0.27
C THR A 187 -14.79 15.44 -0.03
N GLN A 188 -16.03 15.17 0.38
CA GLN A 188 -16.67 13.87 0.17
C GLN A 188 -15.78 12.70 0.61
N VAL A 189 -15.08 12.89 1.73
CA VAL A 189 -14.14 11.91 2.27
C VAL A 189 -14.91 10.71 2.82
N VAL A 190 -14.58 9.53 2.32
CA VAL A 190 -15.08 8.24 2.82
C VAL A 190 -13.88 7.38 3.14
N VAL A 191 -13.81 6.93 4.40
CA VAL A 191 -12.76 6.01 4.86
C VAL A 191 -13.46 4.80 5.47
N ASN A 192 -13.10 3.62 5.01
CA ASN A 192 -13.60 2.38 5.59
C ASN A 192 -12.46 1.36 5.70
N ALA A 193 -12.66 0.35 6.54
CA ALA A 193 -11.69 -0.72 6.71
C ALA A 193 -12.37 -2.08 6.72
N GLU A 194 -11.61 -3.10 6.35
CA GLU A 194 -11.94 -4.50 6.55
C GLU A 194 -10.71 -5.24 7.07
N VAL A 195 -10.93 -6.38 7.71
CA VAL A 195 -9.83 -7.25 8.16
C VAL A 195 -9.76 -8.47 7.25
N ILE A 196 -8.58 -8.71 6.69
CA ILE A 196 -8.26 -9.90 5.92
C ILE A 196 -7.27 -10.73 6.74
N THR A 197 -7.62 -11.98 7.05
CA THR A 197 -6.74 -12.89 7.79
C THR A 197 -6.17 -13.94 6.86
N LEU A 198 -4.85 -13.93 6.70
CA LEU A 198 -4.11 -15.02 6.06
C LEU A 198 -3.73 -16.06 7.11
N THR A 199 -3.66 -17.31 6.72
CA THR A 199 -3.33 -18.41 7.65
C THR A 199 -2.11 -19.20 7.17
N TYR A 200 -1.27 -19.61 8.12
CA TYR A 200 0.02 -20.25 7.88
C TYR A 200 0.18 -21.55 8.66
N ASP A 201 0.95 -22.49 8.15
CA ASP A 201 1.27 -23.74 8.87
C ASP A 201 2.15 -23.49 10.10
N ASN A 202 3.04 -22.50 10.01
CA ASN A 202 4.01 -22.15 11.04
C ASN A 202 4.51 -20.71 10.88
N LEU A 203 5.08 -20.15 11.95
CA LEU A 203 5.61 -18.79 11.98
C LEU A 203 6.67 -18.53 10.89
N ARG A 204 7.49 -19.52 10.56
CA ARG A 204 8.56 -19.36 9.54
C ARG A 204 7.96 -19.10 8.15
N SER A 205 6.81 -19.71 7.83
CA SER A 205 6.09 -19.46 6.59
C SER A 205 5.55 -18.03 6.56
N LEU A 206 4.93 -17.56 7.63
CA LEU A 206 4.49 -16.16 7.78
C LEU A 206 5.65 -15.17 7.59
N MET A 207 6.76 -15.36 8.31
CA MET A 207 7.91 -14.45 8.20
C MET A 207 8.55 -14.44 6.81
N ARG A 208 8.49 -15.58 6.10
CA ARG A 208 8.96 -15.67 4.71
C ARG A 208 8.05 -14.87 3.78
N ASP A 209 6.76 -14.98 3.95
CA ASP A 209 5.76 -14.28 3.14
C ASP A 209 5.86 -12.75 3.31
N ILE A 210 5.90 -12.26 4.56
CA ILE A 210 6.14 -10.84 4.85
C ILE A 210 7.43 -10.34 4.17
N LYS A 211 8.49 -11.14 4.24
CA LYS A 211 9.78 -10.78 3.61
C LYS A 211 9.71 -10.81 2.08
N ALA A 212 9.01 -11.75 1.51
CA ALA A 212 8.88 -11.93 0.07
C ALA A 212 8.00 -10.84 -0.59
N SER A 213 7.02 -10.31 0.15
CA SER A 213 6.21 -9.17 -0.27
C SER A 213 6.84 -7.79 0.03
N GLY A 214 8.12 -7.75 0.44
CA GLY A 214 8.83 -6.50 0.74
C GLY A 214 8.53 -5.90 2.13
N GLY A 215 7.64 -6.52 2.89
CA GLY A 215 7.11 -6.05 4.19
C GLY A 215 8.09 -6.17 5.35
N GLN A 216 9.31 -5.64 5.22
CA GLN A 216 10.29 -5.62 6.31
C GLN A 216 10.14 -4.35 7.15
N ASN A 217 10.46 -4.46 8.45
CA ASN A 217 10.54 -3.27 9.31
C ASN A 217 11.55 -2.26 8.74
N ALA A 218 11.07 -1.08 8.42
CA ALA A 218 11.84 -0.01 7.79
C ALA A 218 12.11 1.18 8.73
N MET A 219 11.90 1.03 10.03
CA MET A 219 12.16 2.11 10.99
C MET A 219 13.67 2.38 11.13
N GLU A 220 14.03 3.65 11.31
CA GLU A 220 15.43 4.07 11.47
C GLU A 220 16.11 3.40 12.68
N ASN A 221 15.37 3.21 13.77
CA ASN A 221 15.85 2.63 15.02
C ASN A 221 15.66 1.11 15.13
N ARG A 222 15.28 0.43 14.04
CA ARG A 222 15.15 -1.04 14.05
C ARG A 222 16.47 -1.72 14.39
N SER A 223 16.40 -2.88 15.03
CA SER A 223 17.55 -3.76 15.18
C SER A 223 18.09 -4.17 13.80
N LYS A 224 19.35 -3.81 13.51
CA LYS A 224 20.01 -4.12 12.21
C LYS A 224 20.68 -5.50 12.20
N GLY A 225 20.57 -6.26 13.30
CA GLY A 225 21.12 -7.60 13.43
C GLY A 225 20.28 -8.68 12.78
N LEU A 226 20.91 -9.82 12.48
CA LEU A 226 20.16 -11.03 12.12
C LEU A 226 19.44 -11.55 13.38
N MET A 227 18.16 -11.90 13.21
CA MET A 227 17.38 -12.56 14.26
C MET A 227 18.11 -13.84 14.70
N SER A 228 18.39 -13.98 16.00
CA SER A 228 19.02 -15.20 16.52
C SER A 228 18.05 -16.38 16.41
N LYS A 229 18.59 -17.59 16.31
CA LYS A 229 17.79 -18.81 16.32
C LYS A 229 16.96 -18.93 17.60
N GLU A 230 17.50 -18.47 18.72
CA GLU A 230 16.83 -18.46 20.01
C GLU A 230 15.62 -17.52 20.01
N LYS A 231 15.78 -16.26 19.56
CA LYS A 231 14.64 -15.31 19.42
C LYS A 231 13.55 -15.86 18.49
N LEU A 232 13.94 -16.47 17.36
CA LEU A 232 12.96 -17.08 16.44
C LEU A 232 12.21 -18.25 17.10
N TYR A 233 12.89 -19.06 17.90
CA TYR A 233 12.26 -20.16 18.64
C TYR A 233 11.30 -19.63 19.71
N GLN A 234 11.70 -18.62 20.48
CA GLN A 234 10.85 -17.98 21.48
C GLN A 234 9.59 -17.39 20.82
N LEU A 235 9.76 -16.61 19.73
CA LEU A 235 8.65 -16.04 18.97
C LEU A 235 7.70 -17.14 18.45
N SER A 236 8.25 -18.25 17.95
CA SER A 236 7.43 -19.36 17.46
C SER A 236 6.59 -19.97 18.58
N ARG A 237 7.14 -20.10 19.78
CA ARG A 237 6.39 -20.62 20.94
C ARG A 237 5.29 -19.67 21.38
N VAL A 238 5.59 -18.38 21.46
CA VAL A 238 4.59 -17.36 21.86
C VAL A 238 3.49 -17.26 20.81
N TYR A 239 3.84 -17.30 19.53
CA TYR A 239 2.85 -17.20 18.45
C TYR A 239 1.87 -18.37 18.40
N GLU A 240 2.24 -19.55 18.94
CA GLU A 240 1.34 -20.73 19.00
C GLU A 240 0.05 -20.48 19.78
N GLN A 241 -0.01 -19.50 20.68
CA GLN A 241 -1.24 -19.11 21.40
C GLN A 241 -2.36 -18.64 20.46
N PHE A 242 -2.01 -18.15 19.27
CA PHE A 242 -2.97 -17.69 18.27
C PHE A 242 -3.43 -18.79 17.32
N ARG A 243 -2.95 -20.04 17.48
CA ARG A 243 -3.32 -21.13 16.58
C ARG A 243 -4.82 -21.43 16.66
N GLU A 244 -5.49 -21.36 15.54
CA GLU A 244 -6.91 -21.64 15.37
C GLU A 244 -7.08 -22.61 14.20
N ASP A 245 -7.91 -23.63 14.36
CA ASP A 245 -8.16 -24.70 13.37
C ASP A 245 -6.88 -25.30 12.74
N GLY A 246 -5.82 -25.46 13.56
CA GLY A 246 -4.55 -26.01 13.11
C GLY A 246 -3.66 -25.04 12.32
N ARG A 247 -4.06 -23.78 12.14
CA ARG A 247 -3.35 -22.75 11.39
C ARG A 247 -2.97 -21.56 12.27
N LEU A 248 -1.91 -20.84 11.90
CA LEU A 248 -1.52 -19.58 12.53
C LEU A 248 -2.07 -18.40 11.73
N PRO A 249 -2.90 -17.53 12.31
CA PRO A 249 -3.43 -16.36 11.62
C PRO A 249 -2.37 -15.27 11.48
N ALA A 250 -2.53 -14.42 10.50
CA ALA A 250 -1.95 -13.09 10.44
C ALA A 250 -3.02 -12.15 9.87
N SER A 251 -3.48 -11.24 10.70
CA SER A 251 -4.59 -10.33 10.38
C SER A 251 -4.06 -9.00 9.85
N TYR A 252 -4.65 -8.55 8.75
CA TYR A 252 -4.34 -7.30 8.09
C TYR A 252 -5.58 -6.43 8.04
N GLU A 253 -5.53 -5.27 8.68
CA GLU A 253 -6.54 -4.23 8.52
C GLU A 253 -6.25 -3.48 7.22
N ILE A 254 -7.18 -3.53 6.29
CA ILE A 254 -7.07 -2.84 5.01
C ILE A 254 -7.95 -1.60 5.06
N ILE A 255 -7.33 -0.44 4.98
CA ILE A 255 -8.03 0.84 4.91
C ILE A 255 -8.18 1.25 3.45
N TYR A 256 -9.40 1.62 3.06
CA TYR A 256 -9.73 2.21 1.77
C TYR A 256 -10.10 3.67 1.96
N LEU A 257 -9.49 4.52 1.15
CA LEU A 257 -9.65 5.96 1.15
C LEU A 257 -10.27 6.40 -0.17
N ARG A 258 -11.35 7.14 -0.08
CA ARG A 258 -12.00 7.80 -1.20
C ARG A 258 -12.23 9.27 -0.85
N ALA A 259 -11.80 10.18 -1.73
CA ALA A 259 -12.02 11.61 -1.54
C ALA A 259 -12.10 12.33 -2.88
N LYS A 260 -12.68 13.54 -2.91
CA LYS A 260 -12.71 14.40 -4.10
C LYS A 260 -12.04 15.74 -3.82
N LYS A 261 -11.31 16.26 -4.81
CA LYS A 261 -10.92 17.66 -4.83
C LYS A 261 -12.17 18.51 -5.11
N PRO A 262 -12.44 19.57 -4.34
CA PRO A 262 -13.56 20.48 -4.63
C PRO A 262 -13.40 21.17 -5.98
N GLU A 263 -14.49 21.90 -6.40
CA GLU A 263 -14.47 22.77 -7.59
C GLU A 263 -13.47 23.93 -7.45
#